data_feb511ded74518ed111441a7a92e729b
#
_entry.id   feb511ded74518ed111441a7a92e729b
#
_cell.length_a   1.000
_cell.length_b   1.000
_cell.length_c   1.000
_cell.angle_alpha   90.00
_cell.angle_beta   90.00
_cell.angle_gamma   90.00
#
_symmetry.space_group_name_H-M   'P 1'
#
loop_
_entity.id
_entity.type
_entity.pdbx_description
1 polymer ?
#
loop_
_entity_poly.entity_id
_entity_poly.type
_entity_poly.pdbx_seq_one_letter_code
_entity_poly.pdbx_strand_id
1 'polypeptide(L)'
;TMGERGAANLSLYVASKHAVEGLTKSAALEAAAFGIRVNAVAPGPTDTAMLDRLTGSPEKRAAFYAAVPLKRGARPEEIAEAVVFVASEKASFITGQIVRVNGGKTAS
;
A
#
# COMPACT_ATOMS: atom_id res chain seq x y z
N THR A 1 -1.80 -3.96 -2.98
CA THR A 1 -1.80 -5.24 -3.69
C THR A 1 -3.20 -5.76 -3.93
N MET A 2 -4.01 -5.86 -2.90
CA MET A 2 -5.41 -6.31 -3.01
C MET A 2 -6.28 -5.36 -3.81
N GLY A 3 -5.92 -4.10 -3.91
CA GLY A 3 -6.62 -3.15 -4.77
C GLY A 3 -6.40 -3.37 -6.26
N GLU A 4 -5.38 -4.13 -6.64
CA GLU A 4 -5.03 -4.42 -8.04
C GLU A 4 -5.43 -5.81 -8.48
N ARG A 5 -5.51 -6.76 -7.55
CA ARG A 5 -5.70 -8.18 -7.85
C ARG A 5 -6.92 -8.71 -7.13
N GLY A 6 -7.58 -9.67 -7.75
CA GLY A 6 -8.58 -10.47 -7.08
C GLY A 6 -7.93 -11.50 -6.17
N ALA A 7 -8.69 -11.95 -5.19
CA ALA A 7 -8.28 -13.04 -4.30
C ALA A 7 -9.51 -13.87 -3.96
N ALA A 8 -9.33 -15.19 -3.96
CA ALA A 8 -10.42 -16.10 -3.62
C ALA A 8 -10.89 -15.85 -2.18
N ASN A 9 -12.20 -15.88 -1.98
CA ASN A 9 -12.86 -15.71 -0.68
C ASN A 9 -12.64 -14.34 0.01
N LEU A 10 -12.17 -13.33 -0.74
CA LEU A 10 -11.93 -11.98 -0.22
C LEU A 10 -12.61 -10.90 -1.05
N SER A 11 -13.74 -11.23 -1.70
CA SER A 11 -14.39 -10.32 -2.65
C SER A 11 -14.75 -8.96 -2.08
N LEU A 12 -15.31 -8.90 -0.87
CA LEU A 12 -15.66 -7.62 -0.24
C LEU A 12 -14.42 -6.80 0.10
N TYR A 13 -13.38 -7.46 0.60
CA TYR A 13 -12.12 -6.79 0.91
C TYR A 13 -11.48 -6.22 -0.37
N VAL A 14 -11.42 -7.03 -1.43
CA VAL A 14 -10.86 -6.60 -2.72
C VAL A 14 -11.68 -5.44 -3.30
N ALA A 15 -13.01 -5.53 -3.24
CA ALA A 15 -13.89 -4.46 -3.72
C ALA A 15 -13.65 -3.15 -2.96
N SER A 16 -13.50 -3.21 -1.62
CA SER A 16 -13.24 -2.02 -0.83
C SER A 16 -11.89 -1.38 -1.17
N LYS A 17 -10.86 -2.19 -1.44
CA LYS A 17 -9.55 -1.68 -1.85
C LYS A 17 -9.59 -1.02 -3.22
N HIS A 18 -10.30 -1.61 -4.18
CA HIS A 18 -10.50 -0.99 -5.49
C HIS A 18 -11.27 0.32 -5.38
N ALA A 19 -12.28 0.37 -4.49
CA ALA A 19 -13.06 1.58 -4.25
C ALA A 19 -12.18 2.71 -3.70
N VAL A 20 -11.29 2.42 -2.75
CA VAL A 20 -10.36 3.42 -2.20
C VAL A 20 -9.43 3.95 -3.28
N GLU A 21 -8.89 3.09 -4.14
CA GLU A 21 -8.02 3.52 -5.23
C GLU A 21 -8.77 4.37 -6.25
N GLY A 22 -9.97 3.97 -6.63
CA GLY A 22 -10.82 4.76 -7.53
C GLY A 22 -11.20 6.10 -6.94
N LEU A 23 -11.57 6.12 -5.68
CA LEU A 23 -11.91 7.36 -4.97
C LEU A 23 -10.71 8.30 -4.89
N THR A 24 -9.52 7.79 -4.62
CA THR A 24 -8.29 8.58 -4.59
C THR A 24 -8.08 9.32 -5.90
N LYS A 25 -8.22 8.60 -7.02
CA LYS A 25 -8.04 9.18 -8.35
C LYS A 25 -9.09 10.24 -8.67
N SER A 26 -10.35 9.94 -8.38
CA SER A 26 -11.44 10.89 -8.62
C SER A 26 -11.31 12.13 -7.74
N ALA A 27 -11.03 11.95 -6.45
CA ALA A 27 -10.83 13.06 -5.53
C ALA A 27 -9.64 13.94 -5.95
N ALA A 28 -8.56 13.32 -6.46
CA ALA A 28 -7.41 14.07 -6.95
C ALA A 28 -7.78 14.98 -8.12
N LEU A 29 -8.56 14.45 -9.06
CA LEU A 29 -9.00 15.24 -10.21
C LEU A 29 -9.91 16.40 -9.81
N GLU A 30 -10.82 16.15 -8.88
CA GLU A 30 -11.73 17.19 -8.39
C GLU A 30 -10.99 18.25 -7.57
N ALA A 31 -10.05 17.83 -6.73
CA ALA A 31 -9.33 18.72 -5.82
C ALA A 31 -8.23 19.54 -6.51
N ALA A 32 -7.77 19.10 -7.68
CA ALA A 32 -6.68 19.77 -8.40
C ALA A 32 -6.98 21.25 -8.70
N ALA A 33 -8.24 21.57 -8.98
CA ALA A 33 -8.67 22.94 -9.25
C ALA A 33 -8.48 23.86 -8.03
N PHE A 34 -8.40 23.28 -6.83
CA PHE A 34 -8.20 24.03 -5.58
C PHE A 34 -6.77 23.96 -5.07
N GLY A 35 -5.84 23.41 -5.87
CA GLY A 35 -4.45 23.25 -5.48
C GLY A 35 -4.22 22.20 -4.41
N ILE A 36 -5.15 21.24 -4.26
CA ILE A 36 -5.06 20.18 -3.27
C ILE A 36 -4.63 18.90 -3.97
N ARG A 37 -3.63 18.23 -3.40
CA ARG A 37 -3.16 16.93 -3.87
C ARG A 37 -3.79 15.80 -3.04
N VAL A 38 -4.15 14.74 -3.68
CA VAL A 38 -4.72 13.55 -3.03
C VAL A 38 -3.99 12.32 -3.55
N ASN A 39 -3.36 11.60 -2.65
CA ASN A 39 -2.63 10.38 -2.96
C ASN A 39 -2.95 9.32 -1.91
N ALA A 40 -2.62 8.09 -2.19
CA ALA A 40 -2.73 7.00 -1.24
C ALA A 40 -1.40 6.26 -1.14
N VAL A 41 -1.12 5.71 0.03
CA VAL A 41 0.00 4.81 0.24
C VAL A 41 -0.56 3.42 0.50
N ALA A 42 -0.11 2.45 -0.28
CA ALA A 42 -0.54 1.06 -0.17
C ALA A 42 0.63 0.20 0.33
N PRO A 43 0.70 -0.09 1.63
CA PRO A 43 1.77 -0.90 2.17
C PRO A 43 1.64 -2.37 1.78
N GLY A 44 2.76 -3.04 1.62
CA GLY A 44 2.84 -4.49 1.55
C GLY A 44 3.02 -5.10 2.94
N PRO A 45 3.60 -6.31 3.00
CA PRO A 45 3.86 -6.95 4.28
C PRO A 45 4.73 -6.07 5.18
N THR A 46 4.19 -5.70 6.33
CA THR A 46 4.86 -4.83 7.29
C THR A 46 5.05 -5.59 8.59
N ASP A 47 6.23 -5.49 9.15
CA ASP A 47 6.61 -6.22 10.36
C ASP A 47 5.90 -5.60 11.57
N THR A 48 4.71 -6.12 11.88
CA THR A 48 3.85 -5.65 12.95
C THR A 48 3.34 -6.84 13.77
N ALA A 49 2.81 -6.56 14.96
CA ALA A 49 2.17 -7.57 15.79
C ALA A 49 0.98 -8.22 15.09
N MET A 50 0.29 -7.49 14.22
CA MET A 50 -0.82 -8.06 13.45
C MET A 50 -0.32 -9.12 12.46
N LEU A 51 0.80 -8.88 11.81
CA LEU A 51 1.40 -9.86 10.91
C LEU A 51 1.87 -11.10 11.67
N ASP A 52 2.45 -10.92 12.86
CA ASP A 52 2.85 -12.03 13.72
C ASP A 52 1.64 -12.91 14.08
N ARG A 53 0.49 -12.30 14.39
CA ARG A 53 -0.74 -13.02 14.68
C ARG A 53 -1.29 -13.75 13.45
N LEU A 54 -1.21 -13.14 12.28
CA LEU A 54 -1.71 -13.73 11.03
C LEU A 54 -0.88 -14.93 10.59
N THR A 55 0.43 -14.85 10.73
CA THR A 55 1.34 -15.91 10.31
C THR A 55 1.45 -17.04 11.34
N GLY A 56 1.39 -16.72 12.62
CA GLY A 56 1.32 -17.68 13.72
C GLY A 56 2.63 -18.34 14.10
N SER A 57 3.68 -18.26 13.28
CA SER A 57 4.99 -18.85 13.59
C SER A 57 6.10 -18.18 12.78
N PRO A 58 7.37 -18.25 13.27
CA PRO A 58 8.51 -17.74 12.50
C PRO A 58 8.66 -18.39 11.12
N GLU A 59 8.38 -19.69 11.02
CA GLU A 59 8.47 -20.44 9.75
C GLU A 59 7.44 -19.93 8.73
N LYS A 60 6.22 -19.72 9.16
CA LYS A 60 5.15 -19.19 8.30
C LYS A 60 5.45 -17.75 7.90
N ARG A 61 6.00 -16.95 8.81
CA ARG A 61 6.41 -15.58 8.50
C ARG A 61 7.54 -15.57 7.46
N ALA A 62 8.54 -16.44 7.61
CA ALA A 62 9.61 -16.56 6.65
C ALA A 62 9.11 -16.97 5.27
N ALA A 63 8.17 -17.93 5.21
CA ALA A 63 7.54 -18.34 3.95
C ALA A 63 6.76 -17.19 3.31
N PHE A 64 6.07 -16.39 4.12
CA PHE A 64 5.33 -15.23 3.66
C PHE A 64 6.27 -14.18 3.06
N TYR A 65 7.40 -13.90 3.70
CA TYR A 65 8.39 -12.95 3.21
C TYR A 65 9.15 -13.48 2.00
N ALA A 66 9.25 -14.79 1.83
CA ALA A 66 9.91 -15.36 0.66
C ALA A 66 9.22 -14.97 -0.66
N ALA A 67 7.93 -14.65 -0.61
CA ALA A 67 7.18 -14.18 -1.78
C ALA A 67 7.42 -12.70 -2.08
N VAL A 68 8.09 -11.96 -1.21
CA VAL A 68 8.42 -10.55 -1.42
C VAL A 68 9.79 -10.50 -2.11
N PRO A 69 9.93 -9.79 -3.24
CA PRO A 69 11.24 -9.72 -3.91
C PRO A 69 12.39 -9.24 -3.02
N LEU A 70 12.16 -8.29 -2.11
CA LEU A 70 13.18 -7.86 -1.15
C LEU A 70 13.37 -8.82 0.02
N LYS A 71 12.59 -9.92 0.09
CA LYS A 71 12.75 -11.02 1.04
C LYS A 71 12.62 -10.63 2.52
N ARG A 72 11.88 -9.59 2.80
CA ARG A 72 11.60 -9.15 4.17
C ARG A 72 10.29 -8.37 4.23
N GLY A 73 9.78 -8.17 5.43
CA GLY A 73 8.72 -7.21 5.68
C GLY A 73 9.30 -5.80 5.76
N ALA A 74 8.46 -4.81 5.51
CA ALA A 74 8.83 -3.42 5.76
C ALA A 74 8.82 -3.14 7.26
N ARG A 75 9.66 -2.23 7.71
CA ARG A 75 9.52 -1.64 9.04
C ARG A 75 8.39 -0.61 8.97
N PRO A 76 7.60 -0.44 10.03
CA PRO A 76 6.55 0.59 10.05
C PRO A 76 7.08 1.97 9.68
N GLU A 77 8.30 2.31 10.08
CA GLU A 77 8.95 3.58 9.75
C GLU A 77 9.14 3.78 8.25
N GLU A 78 9.39 2.71 7.50
CA GLU A 78 9.54 2.80 6.05
C GLU A 78 8.23 3.20 5.38
N ILE A 79 7.10 2.71 5.91
CA ILE A 79 5.78 3.11 5.43
C ILE A 79 5.48 4.56 5.81
N ALA A 80 5.79 4.93 7.06
CA ALA A 80 5.58 6.29 7.55
C ALA A 80 6.40 7.32 6.75
N GLU A 81 7.63 7.00 6.40
CA GLU A 81 8.47 7.88 5.59
C GLU A 81 7.88 8.12 4.20
N ALA A 82 7.28 7.10 3.59
CA ALA A 82 6.59 7.26 2.31
C ALA A 82 5.39 8.20 2.42
N VAL A 83 4.61 8.06 3.50
CA VAL A 83 3.46 8.94 3.76
C VAL A 83 3.91 10.39 3.93
N VAL A 84 4.96 10.62 4.72
CA VAL A 84 5.50 11.96 4.96
C VAL A 84 6.01 12.57 3.65
N PHE A 85 6.72 11.81 2.84
CA PHE A 85 7.22 12.30 1.55
C PHE A 85 6.07 12.73 0.64
N VAL A 86 5.07 11.86 0.47
CA VAL A 86 3.94 12.13 -0.44
C VAL A 86 3.13 13.34 0.02
N ALA A 87 3.03 13.56 1.34
CA ALA A 87 2.34 14.69 1.92
C ALA A 87 3.16 15.99 1.89
N SER A 88 4.45 15.91 1.64
CA SER A 88 5.35 17.07 1.71
C SER A 88 5.38 17.87 0.41
N GLU A 89 5.92 19.09 0.47
CA GLU A 89 6.12 19.92 -0.71
C GLU A 89 7.10 19.34 -1.72
N LYS A 90 7.95 18.41 -1.28
CA LYS A 90 8.86 17.68 -2.19
C LYS A 90 8.11 16.83 -3.20
N ALA A 91 6.87 16.49 -2.91
CA ALA A 91 6.00 15.74 -3.81
C ALA A 91 4.96 16.65 -4.47
N SER A 92 5.29 17.89 -4.71
CA SER A 92 4.34 18.95 -5.13
C SER A 92 3.68 18.71 -6.48
N PHE A 93 4.23 17.85 -7.31
CA PHE A 93 3.65 17.50 -8.61
C PHE A 93 3.03 16.09 -8.64
N ILE A 94 2.90 15.45 -7.47
CA ILE A 94 2.36 14.10 -7.34
C ILE A 94 0.92 14.19 -6.82
N THR A 95 -0.05 13.77 -7.63
CA THR A 95 -1.44 13.67 -7.21
C THR A 95 -2.12 12.52 -7.96
N GLY A 96 -3.15 11.94 -7.36
CA GLY A 96 -3.90 10.84 -7.95
C GLY A 96 -3.15 9.51 -7.99
N GLN A 97 -2.07 9.38 -7.23
CA GLN A 97 -1.22 8.20 -7.28
C GLN A 97 -1.46 7.27 -6.10
N ILE A 98 -1.30 5.99 -6.37
CA ILE A 98 -1.26 4.96 -5.34
C ILE A 98 0.20 4.52 -5.23
N VAL A 99 0.85 4.94 -4.16
CA VAL A 99 2.27 4.66 -3.93
C VAL A 99 2.38 3.33 -3.18
N ARG A 100 2.87 2.32 -3.86
CA ARG A 100 2.99 0.98 -3.29
C ARG A 100 4.35 0.81 -2.64
N VAL A 101 4.34 0.52 -1.34
CA VAL A 101 5.55 0.32 -0.53
C VAL A 101 5.53 -1.13 -0.09
N ASN A 102 5.98 -2.03 -0.96
CA ASN A 102 5.72 -3.47 -0.82
C ASN A 102 6.91 -4.37 -1.16
N GLY A 103 8.12 -3.81 -1.23
CA GLY A 103 9.32 -4.61 -1.50
C GLY A 103 9.32 -5.28 -2.86
N GLY A 104 8.55 -4.77 -3.81
CA GLY A 104 8.47 -5.30 -5.17
C GLY A 104 7.39 -6.35 -5.38
N LYS A 105 6.54 -6.60 -4.39
CA LYS A 105 5.56 -7.69 -4.45
C LYS A 105 4.63 -7.61 -5.66
N THR A 106 4.35 -6.42 -6.16
CA THR A 106 3.49 -6.22 -7.34
C THR A 106 4.25 -5.85 -8.60
N ALA A 107 5.57 -5.79 -8.54
CA ALA A 107 6.40 -5.55 -9.72
C ALA A 107 6.38 -6.81 -10.60
N SER A 108 6.08 -6.63 -11.86
CA SER A 108 6.00 -7.75 -12.79
C SER A 108 6.29 -7.29 -14.22
#